data_7ca9bc19a699bba92b12a701f5d0547e
#
_entry.id   7ca9bc19a699bba92b12a701f5d0547e
#
_cell.length_a   1.000
_cell.length_b   1.000
_cell.length_c   1.000
_cell.angle_alpha   90.00
_cell.angle_beta   90.00
_cell.angle_gamma   90.00
#
_symmetry.space_group_name_H-M   'P 1'
#
loop_
_entity.id
_entity.type
_entity.pdbx_description
1 polymer ?
#
loop_
_entity_poly.entity_id
_entity_poly.type
_entity_poly.pdbx_seq_one_letter_code
_entity_poly.pdbx_strand_id
1 'polypeptide(L)'
;MKKTVLRETPQRFLADGCDPHRMFCDHTSGTTGTPLTLWQPKSAVREWYALAEARWRGWYGLSRSDRWAILGGQLVVPVRQRKPPFWVWNVGLNQLYLSAYHLSAETCAFYLDAMRQRKVLYLLGYASSLYSLALFASERNLLAPSLKVIISNAEPLFDHQRELISRHFGCPVRDTYGMCEMVCGASECEAGRLHLWPEAGIYEVVRDDSDEPVEPGEPGRLVATGLLNPDMPLIRYEVGDRVAIAPADEQCACGRTLPILLSIEGRLDDVVVTPDGRRLGRLGPVFKPDLLVREAQIVQDLPDLVRVLVVPAPGFGPKHESALVSALRERLGNMQIQIEKVAEIPRSANGKFRAVVSKLSGRQAGSPPQAVNGVQQGR
;
A
#
# COMPACT_ATOMS: atom_id res chain seq x y z
N MET A 1 -9.39 9.94 -17.38
CA MET A 1 -8.13 9.71 -18.17
C MET A 1 -7.49 8.41 -17.67
N LYS A 2 -7.13 7.51 -18.60
CA LYS A 2 -6.56 6.18 -18.25
C LYS A 2 -5.04 6.23 -18.08
N LYS A 3 -4.53 5.44 -17.15
CA LYS A 3 -3.09 5.26 -16.86
C LYS A 3 -2.26 4.87 -18.10
N THR A 4 -2.83 4.06 -18.98
CA THR A 4 -2.17 3.61 -20.22
C THR A 4 -1.80 4.77 -21.14
N VAL A 5 -2.72 5.72 -21.33
CA VAL A 5 -2.48 6.90 -22.19
C VAL A 5 -1.37 7.79 -21.61
N LEU A 6 -1.38 8.01 -20.30
CA LEU A 6 -0.33 8.76 -19.63
C LEU A 6 1.04 8.07 -19.74
N ARG A 7 1.06 6.73 -19.69
CA ARG A 7 2.30 5.93 -19.79
C ARG A 7 2.93 5.99 -21.17
N GLU A 8 2.10 5.95 -22.23
CA GLU A 8 2.57 5.94 -23.62
C GLU A 8 3.12 7.29 -24.07
N THR A 9 2.52 8.36 -23.61
CA THR A 9 2.85 9.73 -24.08
C THR A 9 2.88 10.74 -22.95
N PRO A 10 3.71 10.56 -21.90
CA PRO A 10 3.68 11.42 -20.72
C PRO A 10 3.97 12.89 -21.01
N GLN A 11 4.82 13.19 -22.01
CA GLN A 11 5.16 14.56 -22.41
C GLN A 11 3.95 15.36 -22.92
N ARG A 12 2.95 14.70 -23.50
CA ARG A 12 1.73 15.36 -24.00
C ARG A 12 0.82 15.91 -22.89
N PHE A 13 1.11 15.56 -21.63
CA PHE A 13 0.39 16.04 -20.47
C PHE A 13 1.08 17.22 -19.77
N LEU A 14 2.24 17.65 -20.27
CA LEU A 14 2.86 18.88 -19.82
C LEU A 14 2.11 20.08 -20.39
N ALA A 15 1.89 21.08 -19.55
CA ALA A 15 1.31 22.34 -19.97
C ALA A 15 2.29 23.10 -20.88
N ASP A 16 1.74 23.92 -21.78
CA ASP A 16 2.55 24.72 -22.71
C ASP A 16 3.51 25.65 -21.95
N GLY A 17 4.73 25.72 -22.41
CA GLY A 17 5.78 26.56 -21.81
C GLY A 17 6.46 25.99 -20.57
N CYS A 18 6.08 24.80 -20.11
CA CYS A 18 6.77 24.14 -19.01
C CYS A 18 8.10 23.50 -19.47
N ASP A 19 9.13 23.62 -18.62
CA ASP A 19 10.45 23.00 -18.83
C ASP A 19 10.63 21.78 -17.88
N PRO A 20 10.54 20.55 -18.41
CA PRO A 20 10.70 19.33 -17.58
C PRO A 20 12.04 19.24 -16.84
N HIS A 21 13.09 19.87 -17.37
CA HIS A 21 14.42 19.87 -16.73
C HIS A 21 14.47 20.67 -15.44
N ARG A 22 13.48 21.53 -15.20
CA ARG A 22 13.34 22.34 -13.97
C ARG A 22 12.41 21.71 -12.94
N MET A 23 11.84 20.55 -13.25
CA MET A 23 10.91 19.81 -12.39
C MET A 23 11.57 18.59 -11.77
N PHE A 24 10.97 18.07 -10.71
CA PHE A 24 11.27 16.73 -10.25
C PHE A 24 10.66 15.72 -11.21
N CYS A 25 11.46 14.76 -11.65
CA CYS A 25 10.99 13.62 -12.42
C CYS A 25 10.83 12.44 -11.45
N ASP A 26 9.60 12.02 -11.23
CA ASP A 26 9.29 10.87 -10.37
C ASP A 26 8.72 9.72 -11.20
N HIS A 27 8.84 8.51 -10.66
CA HIS A 27 8.37 7.31 -11.32
C HIS A 27 7.51 6.49 -10.37
N THR A 28 6.33 6.06 -10.85
CA THR A 28 5.54 5.11 -10.07
C THR A 28 6.26 3.76 -9.97
N SER A 29 5.97 3.00 -8.92
CA SER A 29 6.61 1.72 -8.67
C SER A 29 6.33 0.62 -9.71
N GLY A 30 5.42 0.85 -10.65
CA GLY A 30 5.18 -0.04 -11.79
C GLY A 30 4.84 -1.49 -11.40
N THR A 31 3.98 -1.71 -10.41
CA THR A 31 3.62 -3.05 -9.91
C THR A 31 3.07 -4.00 -10.98
N THR A 32 2.59 -3.45 -12.10
CA THR A 32 1.99 -4.21 -13.23
C THR A 32 2.79 -4.09 -14.53
N GLY A 33 3.99 -3.48 -14.52
CA GLY A 33 4.79 -3.30 -15.73
C GLY A 33 5.62 -2.01 -15.75
N THR A 34 5.58 -1.27 -16.85
CA THR A 34 6.36 -0.04 -17.04
C THR A 34 5.91 1.07 -16.08
N PRO A 35 6.83 1.71 -15.33
CA PRO A 35 6.51 2.85 -14.47
C PRO A 35 5.93 4.03 -15.26
N LEU A 36 5.08 4.83 -14.61
CA LEU A 36 4.71 6.14 -15.15
C LEU A 36 5.85 7.12 -14.92
N THR A 37 6.05 8.03 -15.87
CA THR A 37 6.93 9.20 -15.69
C THR A 37 6.06 10.40 -15.36
N LEU A 38 6.38 11.08 -14.26
CA LEU A 38 5.64 12.22 -13.73
C LEU A 38 6.59 13.38 -13.52
N TRP A 39 6.25 14.57 -14.03
CA TRP A 39 6.96 15.79 -13.75
C TRP A 39 6.21 16.64 -12.74
N GLN A 40 6.91 17.06 -11.71
CA GLN A 40 6.32 17.77 -10.58
C GLN A 40 7.11 19.06 -10.34
N PRO A 41 6.49 20.24 -10.46
CA PRO A 41 7.13 21.48 -10.11
C PRO A 41 7.42 21.53 -8.61
N LYS A 42 8.42 22.31 -8.23
CA LYS A 42 8.82 22.45 -6.81
C LYS A 42 7.67 22.95 -5.92
N SER A 43 6.74 23.73 -6.46
CA SER A 43 5.52 24.17 -5.77
C SER A 43 4.65 23.00 -5.37
N ALA A 44 4.28 22.13 -6.32
CA ALA A 44 3.44 20.95 -6.06
C ALA A 44 4.03 20.04 -4.97
N VAL A 45 5.35 19.78 -5.06
CA VAL A 45 6.05 18.98 -4.03
C VAL A 45 6.00 19.65 -2.65
N ARG A 46 6.20 20.97 -2.57
CA ARG A 46 6.11 21.72 -1.30
C ARG A 46 4.72 21.68 -0.70
N GLU A 47 3.69 21.86 -1.52
CA GLU A 47 2.29 21.84 -1.09
C GLU A 47 1.90 20.44 -0.59
N TRP A 48 2.26 19.38 -1.33
CA TRP A 48 2.04 18.01 -0.86
C TRP A 48 2.69 17.74 0.49
N TYR A 49 3.95 18.16 0.67
CA TYR A 49 4.64 18.01 1.96
C TYR A 49 4.06 18.90 3.05
N ALA A 50 3.49 20.06 2.73
CA ALA A 50 2.78 20.88 3.71
C ALA A 50 1.49 20.20 4.20
N LEU A 51 0.75 19.54 3.30
CA LEU A 51 -0.42 18.74 3.67
C LEU A 51 -0.03 17.54 4.54
N ALA A 52 1.06 16.84 4.18
CA ALA A 52 1.60 15.76 5.00
C ALA A 52 2.05 16.25 6.38
N GLU A 53 2.73 17.40 6.45
CA GLU A 53 3.14 18.02 7.73
C GLU A 53 1.94 18.30 8.63
N ALA A 54 0.90 18.94 8.09
CA ALA A 54 -0.28 19.29 8.85
C ALA A 54 -1.01 18.06 9.40
N ARG A 55 -1.04 16.95 8.66
CA ARG A 55 -1.85 15.77 8.96
C ARG A 55 -1.07 14.63 9.62
N TRP A 56 0.12 14.32 9.12
CA TRP A 56 0.93 13.22 9.68
C TRP A 56 1.63 13.63 10.98
N ARG A 57 1.88 14.92 11.17
CA ARG A 57 2.58 15.46 12.33
C ARG A 57 1.70 16.35 13.17
N GLY A 58 1.10 17.38 12.55
CA GLY A 58 0.32 18.38 13.26
C GLY A 58 -0.86 17.79 14.03
N TRP A 59 -1.55 16.79 13.48
CA TRP A 59 -2.66 16.11 14.18
C TRP A 59 -2.21 15.38 15.45
N TYR A 60 -0.94 15.03 15.57
CA TYR A 60 -0.37 14.32 16.72
C TYR A 60 0.56 15.19 17.57
N GLY A 61 0.47 16.51 17.43
CA GLY A 61 1.30 17.47 18.19
C GLY A 61 2.78 17.34 17.88
N LEU A 62 3.11 17.00 16.65
CA LEU A 62 4.47 16.87 16.10
C LEU A 62 4.69 17.91 15.00
N SER A 63 5.96 18.21 14.74
CA SER A 63 6.37 19.14 13.69
C SER A 63 7.60 18.62 12.95
N ARG A 64 7.98 19.29 11.87
CA ARG A 64 9.21 18.97 11.10
C ARG A 64 10.51 19.19 11.89
N SER A 65 10.46 19.91 12.99
CA SER A 65 11.62 20.08 13.90
C SER A 65 11.83 18.87 14.80
N ASP A 66 10.80 18.03 14.97
CA ASP A 66 10.90 16.81 15.75
C ASP A 66 11.70 15.73 15.01
N ARG A 67 12.44 14.93 15.77
CA ARG A 67 13.22 13.83 15.22
C ARG A 67 12.31 12.66 14.87
N TRP A 68 12.49 12.13 13.68
CA TRP A 68 11.67 11.05 13.17
C TRP A 68 12.47 9.99 12.43
N ALA A 69 11.87 8.84 12.26
CA ALA A 69 12.45 7.77 11.46
C ALA A 69 11.51 7.37 10.33
N ILE A 70 12.10 6.89 9.23
CA ILE A 70 11.38 6.21 8.17
C ILE A 70 12.00 4.83 7.95
N LEU A 71 11.15 3.82 7.89
CA LEU A 71 11.49 2.45 7.52
C LEU A 71 10.87 2.18 6.15
N GLY A 72 11.60 2.48 5.10
CA GLY A 72 11.09 2.50 3.73
C GLY A 72 11.96 1.75 2.74
N GLY A 73 11.49 1.71 1.49
CA GLY A 73 12.09 0.94 0.40
C GLY A 73 13.26 1.62 -0.32
N GLN A 74 13.74 2.78 0.13
CA GLN A 74 14.95 3.37 -0.46
C GLN A 74 16.20 2.62 -0.03
N LEU A 75 17.12 2.47 -0.97
CA LEU A 75 18.42 1.85 -0.72
C LEU A 75 19.38 2.87 -0.12
N VAL A 76 19.35 3.02 1.21
CA VAL A 76 20.16 4.01 1.95
C VAL A 76 21.56 3.51 2.28
N VAL A 77 21.75 2.20 2.27
CA VAL A 77 23.05 1.53 2.40
C VAL A 77 23.13 0.35 1.42
N PRO A 78 24.33 -0.06 0.97
CA PRO A 78 24.46 -1.17 0.02
C PRO A 78 23.83 -2.46 0.56
N VAL A 79 23.02 -3.17 -0.24
CA VAL A 79 22.36 -4.43 0.15
C VAL A 79 23.34 -5.49 0.65
N ARG A 80 24.57 -5.48 0.14
CA ARG A 80 25.65 -6.42 0.56
C ARG A 80 26.22 -6.13 1.96
N GLN A 81 25.89 -5.00 2.56
CA GLN A 81 26.37 -4.62 3.91
C GLN A 81 25.84 -5.63 4.95
N ARG A 82 26.72 -6.17 5.79
CA ARG A 82 26.38 -7.17 6.82
C ARG A 82 26.50 -6.65 8.25
N LYS A 83 27.06 -5.46 8.43
CA LYS A 83 27.27 -4.85 9.76
C LYS A 83 26.60 -3.49 9.80
N PRO A 84 26.03 -3.08 10.97
CA PRO A 84 25.48 -1.74 11.12
C PRO A 84 26.55 -0.65 10.85
N PRO A 85 26.12 0.58 10.54
CA PRO A 85 24.74 1.07 10.57
C PRO A 85 23.95 0.66 9.31
N PHE A 86 22.71 0.20 9.49
CA PHE A 86 21.77 -0.05 8.39
C PHE A 86 20.84 1.16 8.16
N TRP A 87 21.36 2.36 8.41
CA TRP A 87 20.64 3.61 8.32
C TRP A 87 21.56 4.76 8.01
N VAL A 88 20.96 5.87 7.61
CA VAL A 88 21.62 7.18 7.49
C VAL A 88 20.85 8.22 8.31
N TRP A 89 21.58 9.20 8.84
CA TRP A 89 20.99 10.36 9.50
C TRP A 89 20.99 11.55 8.56
N ASN A 90 19.81 12.08 8.20
CA ASN A 90 19.63 13.29 7.45
C ASN A 90 19.47 14.48 8.41
N VAL A 91 20.49 15.28 8.54
CA VAL A 91 20.51 16.44 9.45
C VAL A 91 19.49 17.50 9.04
N GLY A 92 19.31 17.74 7.74
CA GLY A 92 18.41 18.77 7.23
C GLY A 92 16.93 18.49 7.49
N LEU A 93 16.56 17.20 7.65
CA LEU A 93 15.19 16.77 7.90
C LEU A 93 14.98 16.21 9.32
N ASN A 94 15.97 16.23 10.20
CA ASN A 94 15.93 15.52 11.49
C ASN A 94 15.49 14.05 11.35
N GLN A 95 15.90 13.39 10.27
CA GLN A 95 15.38 12.11 9.84
C GLN A 95 16.40 10.99 9.99
N LEU A 96 16.00 9.91 10.64
CA LEU A 96 16.70 8.64 10.62
C LEU A 96 16.11 7.75 9.52
N TYR A 97 16.84 7.59 8.42
CA TYR A 97 16.39 6.71 7.33
C TYR A 97 16.90 5.28 7.55
N LEU A 98 16.01 4.37 7.88
CA LEU A 98 16.26 2.97 8.18
C LEU A 98 16.06 2.12 6.92
N SER A 99 16.98 1.20 6.65
CA SER A 99 16.88 0.30 5.49
C SER A 99 15.91 -0.85 5.77
N ALA A 100 14.87 -1.00 4.98
CA ALA A 100 13.98 -2.16 5.07
C ALA A 100 14.65 -3.47 4.57
N TYR A 101 15.67 -3.38 3.72
CA TYR A 101 16.37 -4.54 3.15
C TYR A 101 17.26 -5.31 4.13
N HIS A 102 17.61 -4.71 5.26
CA HIS A 102 18.49 -5.31 6.27
C HIS A 102 17.76 -5.67 7.55
N LEU A 103 16.44 -5.49 7.57
CA LEU A 103 15.62 -5.80 8.72
C LEU A 103 15.43 -7.32 8.85
N SER A 104 15.89 -7.87 9.96
CA SER A 104 15.72 -9.28 10.31
C SER A 104 15.62 -9.44 11.84
N ALA A 105 15.36 -10.65 12.30
CA ALA A 105 15.35 -10.94 13.73
C ALA A 105 16.70 -10.63 14.40
N GLU A 106 17.83 -10.85 13.71
CA GLU A 106 19.18 -10.60 14.22
C GLU A 106 19.51 -9.10 14.28
N THR A 107 18.98 -8.33 13.34
CA THR A 107 19.35 -6.92 13.17
C THR A 107 18.38 -5.93 13.81
N CYS A 108 17.16 -6.33 14.13
CA CYS A 108 16.10 -5.45 14.64
C CYS A 108 16.52 -4.64 15.89
N ALA A 109 17.36 -5.22 16.78
CA ALA A 109 17.87 -4.53 17.96
C ALA A 109 18.63 -3.25 17.60
N PHE A 110 19.45 -3.27 16.53
CA PHE A 110 20.20 -2.10 16.10
C PHE A 110 19.30 -0.95 15.65
N TYR A 111 18.14 -1.25 15.05
CA TYR A 111 17.14 -0.26 14.62
C TYR A 111 16.51 0.43 15.82
N LEU A 112 16.10 -0.34 16.83
CA LEU A 112 15.52 0.19 18.06
C LEU A 112 16.53 1.04 18.83
N ASP A 113 17.78 0.61 18.92
CA ASP A 113 18.88 1.35 19.55
C ASP A 113 19.15 2.68 18.83
N ALA A 114 19.21 2.66 17.49
CA ALA A 114 19.41 3.87 16.71
C ALA A 114 18.27 4.88 16.91
N MET A 115 17.01 4.42 16.94
CA MET A 115 15.87 5.28 17.23
C MET A 115 15.92 5.87 18.65
N ARG A 116 16.31 5.08 19.66
CA ARG A 116 16.48 5.57 21.04
C ARG A 116 17.61 6.60 21.15
N GLN A 117 18.77 6.31 20.60
CA GLN A 117 19.93 7.23 20.61
C GLN A 117 19.61 8.56 19.93
N ARG A 118 18.83 8.52 18.83
CA ARG A 118 18.39 9.71 18.13
C ARG A 118 17.15 10.38 18.74
N LYS A 119 16.56 9.79 19.80
CA LYS A 119 15.34 10.31 20.44
C LYS A 119 14.22 10.55 19.42
N VAL A 120 14.00 9.55 18.57
CA VAL A 120 12.94 9.57 17.55
C VAL A 120 11.58 9.63 18.21
N LEU A 121 10.71 10.53 17.78
CA LEU A 121 9.36 10.72 18.34
C LEU A 121 8.26 10.06 17.50
N TYR A 122 8.46 9.86 16.20
CA TYR A 122 7.53 9.11 15.37
C TYR A 122 8.25 8.32 14.29
N LEU A 123 7.60 7.25 13.86
CA LEU A 123 8.11 6.32 12.85
C LEU A 123 7.10 6.25 11.68
N LEU A 124 7.58 6.51 10.47
CA LEU A 124 6.85 6.30 9.22
C LEU A 124 7.39 5.06 8.53
N GLY A 125 6.55 4.25 7.90
CA GLY A 125 7.07 3.11 7.14
C GLY A 125 6.01 2.30 6.42
N TYR A 126 6.47 1.32 5.65
CA TYR A 126 5.58 0.33 5.04
C TYR A 126 4.94 -0.54 6.12
N ALA A 127 3.64 -0.82 5.99
CA ALA A 127 2.91 -1.64 6.97
C ALA A 127 3.61 -2.97 7.26
N SER A 128 4.09 -3.66 6.22
CA SER A 128 4.83 -4.92 6.36
C SER A 128 6.16 -4.77 7.09
N SER A 129 6.91 -3.70 6.81
CA SER A 129 8.21 -3.46 7.46
C SER A 129 8.05 -3.07 8.93
N LEU A 130 7.04 -2.25 9.25
CA LEU A 130 6.68 -1.90 10.62
C LEU A 130 6.25 -3.12 11.42
N TYR A 131 5.43 -3.98 10.79
CA TYR A 131 5.00 -5.23 11.38
C TYR A 131 6.18 -6.18 11.64
N SER A 132 7.07 -6.37 10.68
CA SER A 132 8.27 -7.22 10.85
C SER A 132 9.17 -6.70 11.98
N LEU A 133 9.37 -5.38 12.08
CA LEU A 133 10.14 -4.79 13.17
C LEU A 133 9.49 -5.08 14.53
N ALA A 134 8.17 -4.88 14.66
CA ALA A 134 7.43 -5.15 15.89
C ALA A 134 7.45 -6.64 16.26
N LEU A 135 7.30 -7.53 15.25
CA LEU A 135 7.30 -8.97 15.44
C LEU A 135 8.64 -9.46 15.97
N PHE A 136 9.74 -9.15 15.27
CA PHE A 136 11.09 -9.56 15.69
C PHE A 136 11.47 -8.99 17.05
N ALA A 137 11.09 -7.74 17.30
CA ALA A 137 11.34 -7.10 18.59
C ALA A 137 10.55 -7.75 19.73
N SER A 138 9.29 -8.11 19.49
CA SER A 138 8.43 -8.81 20.47
C SER A 138 8.94 -10.22 20.76
N GLU A 139 9.27 -11.01 19.74
CA GLU A 139 9.80 -12.37 19.90
C GLU A 139 11.11 -12.41 20.70
N ARG A 140 11.89 -11.34 20.67
CA ARG A 140 13.16 -11.20 21.40
C ARG A 140 13.05 -10.40 22.70
N ASN A 141 11.84 -10.00 23.10
CA ASN A 141 11.58 -9.19 24.28
C ASN A 141 12.42 -7.89 24.33
N LEU A 142 12.63 -7.25 23.17
CA LEU A 142 13.37 -6.00 23.07
C LEU A 142 12.48 -4.82 23.49
N LEU A 143 13.08 -3.85 24.20
CA LEU A 143 12.35 -2.64 24.58
C LEU A 143 12.12 -1.73 23.37
N ALA A 144 10.92 -1.22 23.22
CA ALA A 144 10.58 -0.24 22.22
C ALA A 144 11.13 1.16 22.54
N PRO A 145 11.47 1.99 21.55
CA PRO A 145 11.67 3.42 21.76
C PRO A 145 10.34 4.10 22.14
N SER A 146 10.40 5.20 22.87
CA SER A 146 9.20 5.99 23.21
C SER A 146 8.77 6.81 21.98
N LEU A 147 7.72 6.35 21.30
CA LEU A 147 7.14 7.02 20.14
C LEU A 147 5.78 7.65 20.50
N LYS A 148 5.44 8.76 19.87
CA LYS A 148 4.10 9.36 19.97
C LYS A 148 3.09 8.72 19.03
N VAL A 149 3.55 8.35 17.84
CA VAL A 149 2.70 7.76 16.80
C VAL A 149 3.56 6.97 15.79
N ILE A 150 3.00 5.93 15.23
CA ILE A 150 3.52 5.22 14.06
C ILE A 150 2.56 5.43 12.90
N ILE A 151 3.10 5.76 11.73
CA ILE A 151 2.31 6.05 10.54
C ILE A 151 2.67 5.02 9.47
N SER A 152 1.68 4.27 9.00
CA SER A 152 1.84 3.36 7.86
C SER A 152 1.56 4.05 6.54
N ASN A 153 2.24 3.63 5.50
CA ASN A 153 2.01 4.14 4.15
C ASN A 153 2.25 3.07 3.08
N ALA A 154 1.74 3.36 1.89
CA ALA A 154 2.05 2.67 0.64
C ALA A 154 1.65 1.18 0.53
N GLU A 155 1.18 0.56 1.58
CA GLU A 155 0.68 -0.80 1.65
C GLU A 155 -0.59 -0.83 2.52
N PRO A 156 -1.52 -1.79 2.30
CA PRO A 156 -2.64 -1.98 3.22
C PRO A 156 -2.16 -2.32 4.63
N LEU A 157 -2.68 -1.65 5.63
CA LEU A 157 -2.46 -1.97 7.03
C LEU A 157 -3.58 -2.87 7.53
N PHE A 158 -3.25 -4.12 7.89
CA PHE A 158 -4.21 -5.10 8.41
C PHE A 158 -4.37 -4.98 9.92
N ASP A 159 -5.54 -5.37 10.44
CA ASP A 159 -5.86 -5.23 11.87
C ASP A 159 -4.84 -5.96 12.77
N HIS A 160 -4.47 -7.19 12.44
CA HIS A 160 -3.44 -7.93 13.20
C HIS A 160 -2.07 -7.25 13.20
N GLN A 161 -1.70 -6.57 12.11
CA GLN A 161 -0.45 -5.80 12.04
C GLN A 161 -0.55 -4.57 12.93
N ARG A 162 -1.64 -3.81 12.81
CA ARG A 162 -1.92 -2.64 13.65
C ARG A 162 -1.86 -2.99 15.13
N GLU A 163 -2.52 -4.08 15.53
CA GLU A 163 -2.56 -4.54 16.92
C GLU A 163 -1.17 -4.90 17.46
N LEU A 164 -0.39 -5.68 16.70
CA LEU A 164 0.95 -6.07 17.14
C LEU A 164 1.87 -4.86 17.23
N ILE A 165 1.88 -3.98 16.23
CA ILE A 165 2.72 -2.77 16.22
C ILE A 165 2.33 -1.88 17.40
N SER A 166 1.03 -1.60 17.60
CA SER A 166 0.56 -0.75 18.69
C SER A 166 0.90 -1.33 20.06
N ARG A 167 0.72 -2.64 20.24
CA ARG A 167 1.06 -3.33 21.49
C ARG A 167 2.54 -3.27 21.81
N HIS A 168 3.41 -3.52 20.82
CA HIS A 168 4.85 -3.52 21.04
C HIS A 168 5.39 -2.13 21.33
N PHE A 169 4.99 -1.13 20.56
CA PHE A 169 5.50 0.24 20.69
C PHE A 169 4.74 1.09 21.72
N GLY A 170 3.60 0.64 22.23
CA GLY A 170 2.80 1.36 23.21
C GLY A 170 2.25 2.71 22.71
N CYS A 171 2.05 2.86 21.41
CA CYS A 171 1.56 4.09 20.80
C CYS A 171 0.54 3.81 19.69
N PRO A 172 -0.27 4.82 19.30
CA PRO A 172 -1.23 4.65 18.19
C PRO A 172 -0.51 4.40 16.87
N VAL A 173 -1.12 3.50 16.06
CA VAL A 173 -0.73 3.27 14.68
C VAL A 173 -1.79 3.86 13.78
N ARG A 174 -1.38 4.68 12.81
CA ARG A 174 -2.27 5.41 11.90
C ARG A 174 -1.93 5.11 10.46
N ASP A 175 -2.96 5.03 9.63
CA ASP A 175 -2.79 4.73 8.22
C ASP A 175 -2.84 6.00 7.37
N THR A 176 -2.24 5.92 6.18
CA THR A 176 -2.29 6.98 5.18
C THR A 176 -2.52 6.39 3.80
N TYR A 177 -3.24 7.13 2.99
CA TYR A 177 -3.45 6.82 1.59
C TYR A 177 -2.87 7.94 0.72
N GLY A 178 -2.23 7.57 -0.37
CA GLY A 178 -1.64 8.53 -1.31
C GLY A 178 -0.87 7.84 -2.41
N MET A 179 -0.46 8.63 -3.40
CA MET A 179 0.21 8.13 -4.60
C MET A 179 1.21 9.13 -5.15
N CYS A 180 2.15 8.64 -5.97
CA CYS A 180 3.16 9.49 -6.62
C CYS A 180 2.56 10.56 -7.54
N GLU A 181 1.38 10.30 -8.09
CA GLU A 181 0.63 11.23 -8.96
C GLU A 181 0.15 12.48 -8.23
N MET A 182 0.14 12.47 -6.88
CA MET A 182 -0.28 13.59 -6.01
C MET A 182 -1.71 14.10 -6.29
N VAL A 183 -2.57 13.26 -6.84
CA VAL A 183 -3.96 13.62 -7.16
C VAL A 183 -4.94 13.27 -6.04
N CYS A 184 -4.52 12.44 -5.09
CA CYS A 184 -5.34 12.01 -3.95
C CYS A 184 -4.46 11.70 -2.75
N GLY A 185 -4.89 12.17 -1.58
CA GLY A 185 -4.30 11.82 -0.29
C GLY A 185 -5.36 11.68 0.78
N ALA A 186 -5.10 10.82 1.77
CA ALA A 186 -5.91 10.73 2.98
C ALA A 186 -5.02 10.38 4.18
N SER A 187 -5.46 10.81 5.38
CA SER A 187 -4.78 10.52 6.65
C SER A 187 -5.79 10.10 7.70
N GLU A 188 -5.42 9.10 8.47
CA GLU A 188 -6.22 8.62 9.58
C GLU A 188 -6.07 9.55 10.78
N CYS A 189 -7.21 10.00 11.32
CA CYS A 189 -7.26 10.85 12.50
C CYS A 189 -7.18 10.04 13.81
N GLU A 190 -7.18 10.74 14.94
CA GLU A 190 -7.16 10.13 16.28
C GLU A 190 -8.38 9.24 16.57
N ALA A 191 -9.51 9.48 15.89
CA ALA A 191 -10.71 8.64 15.98
C ALA A 191 -10.69 7.42 15.04
N GLY A 192 -9.58 7.19 14.31
CA GLY A 192 -9.42 6.03 13.43
C GLY A 192 -10.15 6.14 12.08
N ARG A 193 -10.50 7.35 11.63
CA ARG A 193 -11.15 7.58 10.34
C ARG A 193 -10.17 8.22 9.37
N LEU A 194 -10.13 7.70 8.13
CA LEU A 194 -9.34 8.29 7.04
C LEU A 194 -10.06 9.51 6.47
N HIS A 195 -9.43 10.67 6.56
CA HIS A 195 -9.91 11.92 5.96
C HIS A 195 -9.14 12.23 4.69
N LEU A 196 -9.88 12.45 3.60
CA LEU A 196 -9.33 12.90 2.32
C LEU A 196 -8.75 14.31 2.43
N TRP A 197 -7.83 14.63 1.54
CA TRP A 197 -7.18 15.93 1.44
C TRP A 197 -7.82 16.72 0.28
N PRO A 198 -8.86 17.55 0.53
CA PRO A 198 -9.56 18.26 -0.54
C PRO A 198 -8.67 19.25 -1.29
N GLU A 199 -7.56 19.68 -0.67
CA GLU A 199 -6.59 20.55 -1.33
C GLU A 199 -5.73 19.80 -2.37
N ALA A 200 -5.60 18.48 -2.25
CA ALA A 200 -4.83 17.67 -3.19
C ALA A 200 -5.60 17.33 -4.47
N GLY A 201 -6.94 17.24 -4.38
CA GLY A 201 -7.73 16.85 -5.55
C GLY A 201 -9.24 16.87 -5.33
N ILE A 202 -9.96 16.79 -6.43
CA ILE A 202 -11.39 16.51 -6.50
C ILE A 202 -11.56 15.01 -6.71
N TYR A 203 -12.42 14.36 -5.93
CA TYR A 203 -12.58 12.92 -5.89
C TYR A 203 -13.97 12.51 -6.33
N GLU A 204 -14.03 11.61 -7.29
CA GLU A 204 -15.25 11.01 -7.80
C GLU A 204 -15.16 9.49 -7.61
N VAL A 205 -16.22 8.88 -7.10
CA VAL A 205 -16.34 7.42 -7.08
C VAL A 205 -17.39 7.04 -8.12
N VAL A 206 -16.96 6.29 -9.13
CA VAL A 206 -17.80 5.97 -10.29
C VAL A 206 -17.99 4.46 -10.41
N ARG A 207 -19.04 4.04 -11.13
CA ARG A 207 -19.35 2.64 -11.38
C ARG A 207 -18.20 1.95 -12.13
N ASP A 208 -18.12 0.64 -12.01
CA ASP A 208 -17.04 -0.13 -12.64
C ASP A 208 -17.12 -0.16 -14.18
N ASP A 209 -18.32 -0.07 -14.71
CA ASP A 209 -18.65 -0.19 -16.14
C ASP A 209 -18.98 1.13 -16.84
N SER A 210 -19.13 2.22 -16.08
CA SER A 210 -19.47 3.55 -16.60
C SER A 210 -18.78 4.67 -15.85
N ASP A 211 -18.88 5.90 -16.32
CA ASP A 211 -18.39 7.10 -15.63
C ASP A 211 -19.46 7.76 -14.76
N GLU A 212 -20.58 7.09 -14.50
CA GLU A 212 -21.64 7.57 -13.62
C GLU A 212 -21.21 7.44 -12.16
N PRO A 213 -21.47 8.43 -11.31
CA PRO A 213 -21.22 8.35 -9.88
C PRO A 213 -21.99 7.16 -9.25
N VAL A 214 -21.40 6.58 -8.21
CA VAL A 214 -22.11 5.68 -7.30
C VAL A 214 -22.84 6.49 -6.23
N GLU A 215 -23.80 5.86 -5.53
CA GLU A 215 -24.40 6.47 -4.36
C GLU A 215 -23.35 6.68 -3.25
N PRO A 216 -23.45 7.77 -2.46
CA PRO A 216 -22.53 7.99 -1.36
C PRO A 216 -22.48 6.81 -0.40
N GLY A 217 -21.27 6.35 -0.08
CA GLY A 217 -21.03 5.17 0.75
C GLY A 217 -20.89 3.86 -0.03
N GLU A 218 -21.30 3.82 -1.28
CA GLU A 218 -21.07 2.64 -2.14
C GLU A 218 -19.65 2.61 -2.69
N PRO A 219 -19.05 1.42 -2.84
CA PRO A 219 -17.72 1.28 -3.42
C PRO A 219 -17.74 1.36 -4.95
N GLY A 220 -16.76 2.05 -5.52
CA GLY A 220 -16.57 2.18 -6.95
C GLY A 220 -15.13 2.54 -7.32
N ARG A 221 -14.88 2.77 -8.62
CA ARG A 221 -13.57 3.19 -9.13
C ARG A 221 -13.27 4.62 -8.70
N LEU A 222 -12.09 4.85 -8.12
CA LEU A 222 -11.64 6.22 -7.79
C LEU A 222 -11.14 6.93 -9.05
N VAL A 223 -11.76 8.04 -9.34
CA VAL A 223 -11.34 9.01 -10.34
C VAL A 223 -10.98 10.30 -9.63
N ALA A 224 -9.80 10.86 -9.89
CA ALA A 224 -9.33 12.05 -9.21
C ALA A 224 -8.84 13.12 -10.19
N THR A 225 -9.14 14.38 -9.89
CA THR A 225 -8.57 15.54 -10.57
C THR A 225 -7.58 16.22 -9.64
N GLY A 226 -6.30 16.21 -9.99
CA GLY A 226 -5.23 16.78 -9.18
C GLY A 226 -5.26 18.31 -9.19
N LEU A 227 -5.09 18.93 -8.02
CA LEU A 227 -5.11 20.39 -7.85
C LEU A 227 -3.71 20.99 -7.60
N LEU A 228 -2.71 20.17 -7.27
CA LEU A 228 -1.39 20.64 -6.86
C LEU A 228 -0.40 20.82 -8.02
N ASN A 229 -0.61 20.13 -9.14
CA ASN A 229 0.34 20.13 -10.26
C ASN A 229 -0.25 20.77 -11.51
N PRO A 230 -0.19 22.11 -11.66
CA PRO A 230 -0.71 22.80 -12.84
C PRO A 230 0.17 22.56 -14.09
N ASP A 231 1.43 22.18 -13.92
CA ASP A 231 2.38 21.99 -15.01
C ASP A 231 2.22 20.61 -15.70
N MET A 232 1.61 19.63 -14.99
CA MET A 232 1.21 18.33 -15.53
C MET A 232 -0.17 17.97 -14.96
N PRO A 233 -1.25 18.64 -15.40
CA PRO A 233 -2.57 18.46 -14.81
C PRO A 233 -3.14 17.09 -15.17
N LEU A 234 -3.53 16.33 -14.15
CA LEU A 234 -4.22 15.06 -14.27
C LEU A 234 -5.72 15.29 -13.98
N ILE A 235 -6.52 15.38 -15.04
CA ILE A 235 -7.95 15.65 -14.95
C ILE A 235 -8.74 14.37 -15.13
N ARG A 236 -9.64 14.07 -14.17
CA ARG A 236 -10.42 12.83 -14.10
C ARG A 236 -9.56 11.59 -14.35
N TYR A 237 -8.47 11.51 -13.61
CA TYR A 237 -7.50 10.44 -13.71
C TYR A 237 -7.98 9.18 -12.98
N GLU A 238 -8.02 8.05 -13.67
CA GLU A 238 -8.33 6.75 -13.08
C GLU A 238 -7.16 6.29 -12.23
N VAL A 239 -7.30 6.41 -10.91
CA VAL A 239 -6.26 6.07 -9.93
C VAL A 239 -5.93 4.57 -9.96
N GLY A 240 -6.91 3.74 -10.33
CA GLY A 240 -6.79 2.30 -10.37
C GLY A 240 -7.05 1.63 -9.03
N ASP A 241 -7.59 2.37 -8.07
CA ASP A 241 -8.05 1.85 -6.78
C ASP A 241 -9.58 1.89 -6.74
N ARG A 242 -10.15 0.96 -5.98
CA ARG A 242 -11.57 0.90 -5.66
C ARG A 242 -11.79 1.36 -4.23
N VAL A 243 -12.67 2.34 -4.03
CA VAL A 243 -12.88 2.99 -2.73
C VAL A 243 -14.36 3.28 -2.48
N ALA A 244 -14.71 3.55 -1.21
CA ALA A 244 -15.98 4.15 -0.84
C ALA A 244 -15.73 5.46 -0.08
N ILE A 245 -16.50 6.52 -0.40
CA ILE A 245 -16.45 7.81 0.28
C ILE A 245 -17.77 8.01 0.99
N ALA A 246 -17.73 8.48 2.24
CA ALA A 246 -18.91 8.73 3.07
C ALA A 246 -19.84 9.81 2.46
N PRO A 247 -21.13 9.79 2.80
CA PRO A 247 -22.00 10.93 2.56
C PRO A 247 -21.41 12.23 3.13
N ALA A 248 -21.69 13.35 2.48
CA ALA A 248 -21.08 14.64 2.83
C ALA A 248 -21.46 15.18 4.22
N ASP A 249 -22.58 14.70 4.77
CA ASP A 249 -23.10 15.04 6.10
C ASP A 249 -22.57 14.10 7.20
N GLU A 250 -21.81 13.06 6.86
CA GLU A 250 -21.22 12.16 7.84
C GLU A 250 -20.15 12.87 8.67
N GLN A 251 -20.34 12.86 9.98
CA GLN A 251 -19.44 13.51 10.93
C GLN A 251 -18.46 12.52 11.55
N CYS A 252 -17.23 12.99 11.80
CA CYS A 252 -16.24 12.25 12.55
C CYS A 252 -16.16 12.74 14.00
N ALA A 253 -15.99 11.82 14.94
CA ALA A 253 -15.79 12.15 16.36
C ALA A 253 -14.55 13.03 16.63
N CYS A 254 -13.60 13.13 15.68
CA CYS A 254 -12.46 14.04 15.76
C CYS A 254 -12.84 15.52 15.55
N GLY A 255 -14.07 15.85 15.18
CA GLY A 255 -14.57 17.20 14.92
C GLY A 255 -14.13 17.83 13.60
N ARG A 256 -13.37 17.13 12.76
CA ARG A 256 -12.96 17.63 11.43
C ARG A 256 -14.09 17.44 10.42
N THR A 257 -14.26 18.42 9.56
CA THR A 257 -15.28 18.43 8.49
C THR A 257 -14.75 17.96 7.14
N LEU A 258 -13.55 17.33 7.12
CA LEU A 258 -12.94 16.78 5.92
C LEU A 258 -13.71 15.53 5.45
N PRO A 259 -13.86 15.31 4.13
CA PRO A 259 -14.51 14.11 3.61
C PRO A 259 -13.85 12.84 4.14
N ILE A 260 -14.66 11.80 4.37
CA ILE A 260 -14.22 10.54 4.97
C ILE A 260 -14.11 9.48 3.89
N LEU A 261 -12.94 8.86 3.80
CA LEU A 261 -12.69 7.67 3.00
C LEU A 261 -13.05 6.44 3.84
N LEU A 262 -14.18 5.81 3.52
CA LEU A 262 -14.75 4.68 4.30
C LEU A 262 -13.94 3.40 4.13
N SER A 263 -13.56 3.12 2.89
CA SER A 263 -12.81 1.91 2.56
C SER A 263 -11.88 2.12 1.36
N ILE A 264 -10.81 1.34 1.36
CA ILE A 264 -9.94 1.11 0.22
C ILE A 264 -9.98 -0.39 -0.02
N GLU A 265 -10.65 -0.81 -1.10
CA GLU A 265 -10.78 -2.24 -1.42
C GLU A 265 -9.52 -2.80 -2.11
N GLY A 266 -8.61 -1.92 -2.48
CA GLY A 266 -7.36 -2.25 -3.14
C GLY A 266 -7.38 -1.93 -4.63
N ARG A 267 -6.33 -2.39 -5.32
CA ARG A 267 -6.17 -2.12 -6.74
C ARG A 267 -7.07 -2.99 -7.58
N LEU A 268 -7.58 -2.43 -8.66
CA LEU A 268 -8.34 -3.16 -9.69
C LEU A 268 -7.53 -4.31 -10.31
N ASP A 269 -6.20 -4.21 -10.29
CA ASP A 269 -5.28 -5.22 -10.81
C ASP A 269 -4.82 -6.24 -9.76
N ASP A 270 -4.97 -5.94 -8.48
CA ASP A 270 -4.60 -6.81 -7.36
C ASP A 270 -5.83 -7.55 -6.80
N VAL A 271 -6.63 -8.10 -7.70
CA VAL A 271 -7.86 -8.85 -7.38
C VAL A 271 -7.75 -10.31 -7.81
N VAL A 272 -8.38 -11.19 -7.06
CA VAL A 272 -8.67 -12.54 -7.52
C VAL A 272 -9.97 -12.49 -8.35
N VAL A 273 -9.92 -13.03 -9.56
CA VAL A 273 -11.09 -13.16 -10.44
C VAL A 273 -11.62 -14.57 -10.28
N THR A 274 -12.84 -14.73 -9.78
CA THR A 274 -13.47 -16.03 -9.63
C THR A 274 -14.06 -16.52 -10.97
N PRO A 275 -14.29 -17.84 -11.16
CA PRO A 275 -14.85 -18.38 -12.39
C PRO A 275 -16.24 -17.83 -12.76
N ASP A 276 -17.01 -17.35 -11.77
CA ASP A 276 -18.29 -16.68 -11.94
C ASP A 276 -18.16 -15.18 -12.26
N GLY A 277 -16.91 -14.68 -12.44
CA GLY A 277 -16.63 -13.31 -12.88
C GLY A 277 -16.53 -12.28 -11.75
N ARG A 278 -16.73 -12.67 -10.49
CA ARG A 278 -16.54 -11.74 -9.36
C ARG A 278 -15.08 -11.34 -9.23
N ARG A 279 -14.84 -10.07 -8.89
CA ARG A 279 -13.51 -9.51 -8.66
C ARG A 279 -13.34 -9.22 -7.17
N LEU A 280 -12.45 -9.94 -6.50
CA LEU A 280 -12.28 -9.92 -5.06
C LEU A 280 -10.91 -9.33 -4.69
N GLY A 281 -10.89 -8.08 -4.24
CA GLY A 281 -9.65 -7.35 -3.91
C GLY A 281 -9.27 -7.45 -2.43
N ARG A 282 -10.23 -7.37 -1.52
CA ARG A 282 -9.98 -7.29 -0.07
C ARG A 282 -9.97 -8.66 0.59
N LEU A 283 -8.90 -9.44 0.38
CA LEU A 283 -8.75 -10.76 1.00
C LEU A 283 -7.93 -10.76 2.31
N GLY A 284 -7.35 -9.62 2.69
CA GLY A 284 -6.59 -9.47 3.94
C GLY A 284 -7.32 -9.91 5.22
N PRO A 285 -8.62 -9.60 5.42
CA PRO A 285 -9.37 -10.04 6.60
C PRO A 285 -9.51 -11.56 6.77
N VAL A 286 -9.09 -12.37 5.79
CA VAL A 286 -9.01 -13.83 5.94
C VAL A 286 -7.90 -14.23 6.91
N PHE A 287 -6.82 -13.46 6.96
CA PHE A 287 -5.64 -13.79 7.77
C PHE A 287 -5.82 -13.27 9.20
N LYS A 288 -6.58 -14.01 9.99
CA LYS A 288 -6.83 -13.71 11.42
C LYS A 288 -5.63 -14.13 12.28
N PRO A 289 -5.41 -13.48 13.45
CA PRO A 289 -4.27 -13.77 14.34
C PRO A 289 -4.21 -15.24 14.81
N ASP A 290 -5.36 -15.88 15.00
CA ASP A 290 -5.50 -17.27 15.45
C ASP A 290 -5.06 -18.30 14.40
N LEU A 291 -4.86 -17.88 13.15
CA LEU A 291 -4.37 -18.76 12.10
C LEU A 291 -2.84 -18.98 12.15
N LEU A 292 -2.14 -18.35 13.05
CA LEU A 292 -0.68 -18.47 13.24
C LEU A 292 0.11 -18.26 11.91
N VAL A 293 -0.29 -17.30 11.12
CA VAL A 293 0.34 -16.89 9.86
C VAL A 293 1.10 -15.58 10.11
N ARG A 294 2.41 -15.56 9.85
CA ARG A 294 3.21 -14.33 9.94
C ARG A 294 2.95 -13.42 8.74
N GLU A 295 3.00 -14.00 7.55
CA GLU A 295 2.71 -13.32 6.30
C GLU A 295 2.01 -14.28 5.35
N ALA A 296 1.15 -13.77 4.47
CA ALA A 296 0.57 -14.55 3.39
C ALA A 296 0.37 -13.73 2.14
N GLN A 297 0.55 -14.37 0.99
CA GLN A 297 0.28 -13.80 -0.33
C GLN A 297 -0.60 -14.76 -1.13
N ILE A 298 -1.65 -14.24 -1.72
CA ILE A 298 -2.52 -14.99 -2.62
C ILE A 298 -2.04 -14.74 -4.05
N VAL A 299 -1.69 -15.82 -4.74
CA VAL A 299 -1.24 -15.78 -6.13
C VAL A 299 -2.25 -16.52 -7.01
N GLN A 300 -2.85 -15.81 -7.95
CA GLN A 300 -3.72 -16.40 -8.95
C GLN A 300 -2.96 -16.58 -10.25
N ASP A 301 -2.61 -17.81 -10.57
CA ASP A 301 -1.94 -18.20 -11.82
C ASP A 301 -2.95 -18.67 -12.89
N LEU A 302 -4.08 -19.27 -12.47
CA LEU A 302 -5.14 -19.81 -13.32
C LEU A 302 -6.52 -19.26 -12.91
N PRO A 303 -7.51 -19.29 -13.82
CA PRO A 303 -8.85 -18.75 -13.53
C PRO A 303 -9.56 -19.42 -12.36
N ASP A 304 -9.29 -20.69 -12.10
CA ASP A 304 -9.95 -21.53 -11.10
C ASP A 304 -9.05 -21.93 -9.93
N LEU A 305 -7.78 -21.47 -9.91
CA LEU A 305 -6.77 -21.85 -8.93
C LEU A 305 -6.10 -20.64 -8.30
N VAL A 306 -6.02 -20.62 -6.97
CA VAL A 306 -5.15 -19.72 -6.22
C VAL A 306 -4.14 -20.53 -5.40
N ARG A 307 -2.88 -20.10 -5.42
CA ARG A 307 -1.86 -20.52 -4.47
C ARG A 307 -1.77 -19.49 -3.35
N VAL A 308 -1.69 -19.96 -2.12
CA VAL A 308 -1.53 -19.11 -0.95
C VAL A 308 -0.17 -19.40 -0.35
N LEU A 309 0.77 -18.50 -0.62
CA LEU A 309 2.09 -18.55 -0.01
C LEU A 309 1.97 -18.13 1.45
N VAL A 310 2.40 -18.97 2.38
CA VAL A 310 2.25 -18.72 3.82
C VAL A 310 3.63 -18.79 4.48
N VAL A 311 4.01 -17.74 5.19
CA VAL A 311 5.11 -17.75 6.15
C VAL A 311 4.51 -18.13 7.51
N PRO A 312 4.73 -19.36 8.00
CA PRO A 312 4.10 -19.85 9.20
C PRO A 312 4.70 -19.22 10.48
N ALA A 313 3.86 -18.97 11.47
CA ALA A 313 4.31 -18.72 12.84
C ALA A 313 4.56 -20.04 13.60
N PRO A 314 5.29 -20.02 14.74
CA PRO A 314 5.45 -21.21 15.58
C PRO A 314 4.09 -21.81 15.98
N GLY A 315 3.94 -23.12 15.81
CA GLY A 315 2.70 -23.82 16.08
C GLY A 315 1.71 -23.92 14.91
N PHE A 316 2.01 -23.34 13.76
CA PHE A 316 1.20 -23.49 12.55
C PHE A 316 1.20 -24.97 12.11
N GLY A 317 0.02 -25.54 11.87
CA GLY A 317 -0.15 -26.93 11.51
C GLY A 317 -1.45 -27.21 10.74
N PRO A 318 -1.81 -28.48 10.50
CA PRO A 318 -2.93 -28.86 9.61
C PRO A 318 -4.27 -28.24 9.94
N LYS A 319 -4.58 -28.02 11.23
CA LYS A 319 -5.82 -27.35 11.64
C LYS A 319 -5.89 -25.90 11.19
N HIS A 320 -4.74 -25.19 11.21
CA HIS A 320 -4.65 -23.80 10.79
C HIS A 320 -4.73 -23.68 9.26
N GLU A 321 -4.14 -24.63 8.53
CA GLU A 321 -4.30 -24.74 7.07
C GLU A 321 -5.75 -24.95 6.68
N SER A 322 -6.43 -25.92 7.35
CA SER A 322 -7.85 -26.20 7.09
C SER A 322 -8.74 -24.99 7.38
N ALA A 323 -8.49 -24.28 8.48
CA ALA A 323 -9.22 -23.07 8.83
C ALA A 323 -8.97 -21.94 7.81
N LEU A 324 -7.74 -21.77 7.34
CA LEU A 324 -7.39 -20.79 6.30
C LEU A 324 -8.08 -21.12 4.97
N VAL A 325 -8.05 -22.37 4.56
CA VAL A 325 -8.76 -22.83 3.35
C VAL A 325 -10.25 -22.60 3.46
N SER A 326 -10.86 -22.89 4.63
CA SER A 326 -12.29 -22.66 4.86
C SER A 326 -12.64 -21.17 4.74
N ALA A 327 -11.88 -20.29 5.41
CA ALA A 327 -12.09 -18.85 5.36
C ALA A 327 -11.89 -18.25 3.96
N LEU A 328 -10.99 -18.81 3.16
CA LEU A 328 -10.83 -18.45 1.76
C LEU A 328 -11.99 -18.93 0.90
N ARG A 329 -12.45 -20.17 1.09
CA ARG A 329 -13.60 -20.73 0.35
C ARG A 329 -14.89 -19.94 0.54
N GLU A 330 -15.14 -19.43 1.74
CA GLU A 330 -16.29 -18.56 2.00
C GLU A 330 -16.34 -17.35 1.08
N ARG A 331 -15.20 -16.87 0.62
CA ARG A 331 -15.06 -15.68 -0.26
C ARG A 331 -14.89 -16.06 -1.72
N LEU A 332 -14.01 -17.04 -1.98
CA LEU A 332 -13.59 -17.43 -3.34
C LEU A 332 -14.55 -18.44 -3.98
N GLY A 333 -15.46 -19.05 -3.19
CA GLY A 333 -16.38 -20.08 -3.68
C GLY A 333 -15.66 -21.35 -4.11
N ASN A 334 -15.96 -21.86 -5.31
CA ASN A 334 -15.49 -23.16 -5.80
C ASN A 334 -14.07 -23.14 -6.39
N MET A 335 -13.26 -22.10 -6.10
CA MET A 335 -11.88 -22.06 -6.55
C MET A 335 -11.03 -23.14 -5.87
N GLN A 336 -10.08 -23.70 -6.58
CA GLN A 336 -9.04 -24.54 -6.01
C GLN A 336 -8.08 -23.67 -5.21
N ILE A 337 -7.76 -24.09 -3.98
CA ILE A 337 -6.88 -23.38 -3.05
C ILE A 337 -5.74 -24.31 -2.67
N GLN A 338 -4.50 -23.89 -2.97
CA GLN A 338 -3.30 -24.61 -2.59
C GLN A 338 -2.50 -23.77 -1.59
N ILE A 339 -2.22 -24.34 -0.40
CA ILE A 339 -1.36 -23.70 0.60
C ILE A 339 0.09 -24.13 0.34
N GLU A 340 0.97 -23.15 0.21
CA GLU A 340 2.41 -23.34 0.01
C GLU A 340 3.16 -22.66 1.16
N LYS A 341 3.88 -23.45 1.98
CA LYS A 341 4.71 -22.92 3.06
C LYS A 341 6.03 -22.43 2.50
N VAL A 342 6.34 -21.17 2.78
CA VAL A 342 7.57 -20.51 2.34
C VAL A 342 8.32 -19.90 3.53
N ALA A 343 9.62 -19.73 3.42
CA ALA A 343 10.43 -19.08 4.44
C ALA A 343 10.18 -17.55 4.45
N GLU A 344 9.98 -16.98 3.27
CA GLU A 344 9.71 -15.55 3.08
C GLU A 344 8.84 -15.33 1.85
N ILE A 345 8.14 -14.19 1.78
CA ILE A 345 7.39 -13.77 0.61
C ILE A 345 8.21 -12.71 -0.13
N PRO A 346 8.49 -12.90 -1.43
CA PRO A 346 9.25 -11.95 -2.23
C PRO A 346 8.60 -10.56 -2.23
N ARG A 347 9.43 -9.53 -2.07
CA ARG A 347 9.02 -8.13 -2.19
C ARG A 347 9.18 -7.65 -3.64
N SER A 348 8.42 -6.62 -4.00
CA SER A 348 8.64 -5.91 -5.26
C SER A 348 10.03 -5.26 -5.30
N ALA A 349 10.49 -4.83 -6.47
CA ALA A 349 11.82 -4.20 -6.64
C ALA A 349 12.05 -2.97 -5.72
N ASN A 350 10.98 -2.30 -5.30
CA ASN A 350 10.99 -1.19 -4.35
C ASN A 350 10.65 -1.59 -2.91
N GLY A 351 10.78 -2.86 -2.56
CA GLY A 351 10.64 -3.39 -1.20
C GLY A 351 9.20 -3.54 -0.69
N LYS A 352 8.17 -3.26 -1.52
CA LYS A 352 6.76 -3.35 -1.10
C LYS A 352 6.25 -4.78 -1.09
N PHE A 353 5.40 -5.07 -0.11
CA PHE A 353 4.62 -6.29 -0.04
C PHE A 353 3.35 -6.17 -0.91
N ARG A 354 2.97 -7.28 -1.55
CA ARG A 354 1.68 -7.42 -2.26
C ARG A 354 0.91 -8.58 -1.66
N ALA A 355 -0.25 -8.30 -1.10
CA ALA A 355 -1.10 -9.33 -0.49
C ALA A 355 -1.77 -10.23 -1.53
N VAL A 356 -2.08 -9.69 -2.70
CA VAL A 356 -2.68 -10.41 -3.83
C VAL A 356 -1.87 -10.14 -5.09
N VAL A 357 -1.60 -11.18 -5.86
CA VAL A 357 -0.93 -11.13 -7.17
C VAL A 357 -1.75 -11.95 -8.15
N SER A 358 -2.45 -11.30 -9.08
CA SER A 358 -3.10 -11.99 -10.19
C SER A 358 -2.24 -11.88 -11.45
N LYS A 359 -1.98 -13.02 -12.10
CA LYS A 359 -1.27 -13.10 -13.39
C LYS A 359 -2.25 -13.20 -14.57
N LEU A 360 -3.55 -13.10 -14.29
CA LEU A 360 -4.59 -13.17 -15.34
C LEU A 360 -4.75 -11.83 -16.07
N SER A 361 -4.31 -10.72 -15.51
CA SER A 361 -4.50 -9.36 -16.01
C SER A 361 -3.78 -9.06 -17.35
N GLY A 362 -3.04 -10.01 -17.90
CA GLY A 362 -2.43 -9.91 -19.25
C GLY A 362 -3.15 -10.69 -20.34
N ARG A 363 -4.19 -11.47 -20.01
CA ARG A 363 -5.01 -12.19 -21.00
C ARG A 363 -6.40 -11.55 -21.03
N GLN A 364 -6.69 -10.84 -22.11
CA GLN A 364 -8.02 -10.28 -22.38
C GLN A 364 -9.09 -11.39 -22.21
N ALA A 365 -10.08 -11.14 -21.39
CA ALA A 365 -11.33 -11.90 -21.38
C ALA A 365 -12.01 -11.67 -22.74
N GLY A 366 -11.90 -12.63 -23.63
CA GLY A 366 -12.58 -12.56 -24.92
C GLY A 366 -11.92 -13.33 -26.06
N SER A 367 -11.69 -14.63 -25.88
CA SER A 367 -11.67 -15.57 -27.01
C SER A 367 -12.06 -16.96 -26.50
N PRO A 368 -13.10 -17.60 -27.04
CA PRO A 368 -13.41 -18.99 -26.73
C PRO A 368 -12.24 -19.88 -27.18
N PRO A 369 -12.04 -21.05 -26.56
CA PRO A 369 -10.95 -21.95 -26.91
C PRO A 369 -11.14 -22.40 -28.36
N GLN A 370 -10.16 -22.12 -29.21
CA GLN A 370 -10.08 -22.74 -30.53
C GLN A 370 -9.97 -24.25 -30.36
N ALA A 371 -10.97 -24.96 -30.86
CA ALA A 371 -10.95 -26.41 -30.96
C ALA A 371 -9.73 -26.82 -31.80
N VAL A 372 -8.89 -27.63 -31.21
CA VAL A 372 -7.81 -28.32 -31.91
C VAL A 372 -8.48 -29.37 -32.80
N ASN A 373 -8.68 -29.03 -34.05
CA ASN A 373 -9.08 -29.99 -35.04
C ASN A 373 -7.89 -30.87 -35.44
N GLY A 374 -8.16 -32.11 -35.31
CA GLY A 374 -7.59 -33.36 -35.69
C GLY A 374 -6.47 -33.41 -36.71
N VAL A 375 -5.57 -34.26 -36.34
CA VAL A 375 -4.68 -35.05 -37.17
C VAL A 375 -5.35 -35.49 -38.49
N GLN A 376 -4.78 -35.13 -39.63
CA GLN A 376 -4.90 -35.91 -40.84
C GLN A 376 -3.56 -36.54 -41.15
N GLN A 377 -3.55 -37.88 -41.02
CA GLN A 377 -2.59 -38.80 -41.70
C GLN A 377 -2.89 -38.78 -43.20
N GLY A 378 -1.82 -38.89 -43.97
CA GLY A 378 -2.03 -39.44 -45.28
C GLY A 378 -1.11 -38.93 -46.40
N ARG A 379 -0.10 -39.70 -46.68
CA ARG A 379 0.72 -40.02 -47.85
C ARG A 379 1.97 -39.20 -48.13
#